data_5f3af6a4f3f849fef3410a991f730412
#
_entry.id   5f3af6a4f3f849fef3410a991f730412
#
_cell.length_a   1.000
_cell.length_b   1.000
_cell.length_c   1.000
_cell.angle_alpha   90.00
_cell.angle_beta   90.00
_cell.angle_gamma   90.00
#
_symmetry.space_group_name_H-M   'P 1'
#
loop_
_entity.id
_entity.type
_entity.pdbx_description
1 polymer ?
#
loop_
_entity_poly.entity_id
_entity_poly.type
_entity_poly.pdbx_seq_one_letter_code
_entity_poly.pdbx_strand_id
1 'polypeptide(L)'
;MPSPFSMPMIFILVVAVILAGTVSVAGTAPSVTTAATRSTYLESLHTPLTAKWPDNRLVYLVCHGHSVPAGYFRTPTIRPFDSYPHLTGRIVQDRYPTAMFEVVRTAIGGENAEQGAARFAEDVLAKKPDVVTIDYGLNDRWIGLDRARAAWSSMIEAAQAAGVEVILLTPTGDTSANPDDASDPLVLHAGQIRELAEEYDIALVDSFAMFEQYRAGHGTIEPLMSQSNHPNRAGHALVAQELARWFTELEPPAAE
;
A
#
# COMPACT_ATOMS: atom_id res chain seq x y z
N MET A 1 -85.59 -26.15 25.42
CA MET A 1 -84.87 -25.60 24.26
C MET A 1 -83.38 -25.82 24.48
N PRO A 2 -82.71 -26.73 23.76
CA PRO A 2 -81.36 -27.08 24.08
C PRO A 2 -80.34 -26.19 23.34
N SER A 3 -79.29 -25.80 24.02
CA SER A 3 -78.12 -25.10 23.55
C SER A 3 -77.20 -26.02 22.72
N PRO A 4 -76.53 -25.53 21.65
CA PRO A 4 -75.64 -26.33 20.87
C PRO A 4 -74.21 -26.39 21.43
N PHE A 5 -73.62 -27.55 21.27
CA PHE A 5 -72.26 -27.95 21.64
C PHE A 5 -71.20 -27.08 20.99
N SER A 6 -70.22 -26.68 21.81
CA SER A 6 -68.96 -26.06 21.35
C SER A 6 -67.90 -27.15 21.30
N MET A 7 -67.36 -27.40 20.10
CA MET A 7 -66.17 -28.26 19.90
C MET A 7 -64.90 -27.44 20.08
N PRO A 8 -63.87 -27.94 20.73
CA PRO A 8 -62.58 -27.27 20.78
C PRO A 8 -61.76 -27.54 19.51
N MET A 9 -61.34 -26.45 18.89
CA MET A 9 -60.45 -26.46 17.72
C MET A 9 -59.02 -26.65 18.21
N ILE A 10 -58.40 -27.81 17.88
CA ILE A 10 -57.01 -28.14 18.19
C ILE A 10 -56.16 -27.42 17.14
N PHE A 11 -55.40 -26.39 17.55
CA PHE A 11 -54.35 -25.79 16.74
C PHE A 11 -53.09 -26.68 16.81
N ILE A 12 -52.74 -27.30 15.70
CA ILE A 12 -51.46 -27.96 15.52
C ILE A 12 -50.44 -26.91 15.11
N LEU A 13 -49.54 -26.54 16.02
CA LEU A 13 -48.43 -25.64 15.76
C LEU A 13 -47.32 -26.43 15.04
N VAL A 14 -47.19 -26.26 13.71
CA VAL A 14 -46.08 -26.79 12.94
C VAL A 14 -44.91 -25.83 13.13
N VAL A 15 -43.93 -26.19 13.93
CA VAL A 15 -42.67 -25.44 14.05
C VAL A 15 -41.77 -25.87 12.89
N ALA A 16 -41.64 -25.02 11.86
CA ALA A 16 -40.65 -25.21 10.81
C ALA A 16 -39.30 -24.72 11.33
N VAL A 17 -38.38 -25.67 11.61
CA VAL A 17 -36.99 -25.37 11.92
C VAL A 17 -36.29 -25.07 10.59
N ILE A 18 -36.06 -23.78 10.31
CA ILE A 18 -35.21 -23.35 9.20
C ILE A 18 -33.76 -23.44 9.70
N LEU A 19 -33.02 -24.47 9.29
CA LEU A 19 -31.57 -24.49 9.41
C LEU A 19 -30.99 -23.50 8.37
N ALA A 20 -30.64 -22.31 8.83
CA ALA A 20 -29.83 -21.40 8.08
C ALA A 20 -28.38 -21.91 8.08
N GLY A 21 -27.99 -22.66 7.06
CA GLY A 21 -26.61 -23.00 6.80
C GLY A 21 -25.85 -21.73 6.39
N THR A 22 -25.05 -21.16 7.28
CA THR A 22 -24.08 -20.13 6.94
C THR A 22 -22.94 -20.77 6.16
N VAL A 23 -22.97 -20.64 4.83
CA VAL A 23 -21.80 -20.94 4.00
C VAL A 23 -20.82 -19.80 4.21
N SER A 24 -19.85 -20.01 5.09
CA SER A 24 -18.68 -19.12 5.21
C SER A 24 -17.77 -19.39 4.01
N VAL A 25 -17.92 -18.59 2.97
CA VAL A 25 -16.91 -18.52 1.91
C VAL A 25 -15.76 -17.69 2.46
N ALA A 26 -14.82 -18.36 3.11
CA ALA A 26 -13.50 -17.79 3.38
C ALA A 26 -12.77 -17.69 2.04
N GLY A 27 -12.99 -16.60 1.32
CA GLY A 27 -12.12 -16.20 0.22
C GLY A 27 -10.77 -15.82 0.82
N THR A 28 -9.82 -16.74 0.81
CA THR A 28 -8.41 -16.42 1.02
C THR A 28 -7.99 -15.51 -0.13
N ALA A 29 -7.84 -14.21 0.14
CA ALA A 29 -7.11 -13.33 -0.76
C ALA A 29 -5.73 -13.94 -1.01
N PRO A 30 -5.20 -13.91 -2.24
CA PRO A 30 -3.85 -14.38 -2.49
C PRO A 30 -2.91 -13.54 -1.60
N SER A 31 -2.32 -14.19 -0.59
CA SER A 31 -1.24 -13.58 0.16
C SER A 31 -0.07 -13.47 -0.80
N VAL A 32 0.24 -12.27 -1.25
CA VAL A 32 1.52 -11.98 -1.88
C VAL A 32 2.56 -12.27 -0.79
N THR A 33 3.26 -13.37 -0.96
CA THR A 33 4.36 -13.74 -0.07
C THR A 33 5.52 -12.84 -0.46
N THR A 34 5.66 -11.69 0.15
CA THR A 34 6.93 -10.97 0.13
C THR A 34 7.90 -11.75 1.02
N ALA A 35 9.14 -11.96 0.57
CA ALA A 35 10.18 -12.59 1.37
C ALA A 35 10.43 -11.77 2.66
N ALA A 36 10.39 -10.44 2.58
CA ALA A 36 10.46 -9.53 3.72
C ALA A 36 9.25 -9.66 4.65
N THR A 37 9.52 -9.87 5.94
CA THR A 37 8.49 -9.96 6.98
C THR A 37 8.32 -8.62 7.68
N ARG A 38 7.08 -8.14 7.85
CA ARG A 38 6.80 -6.80 8.45
C ARG A 38 7.36 -6.61 9.84
N SER A 39 7.36 -7.65 10.66
CA SER A 39 7.83 -7.56 12.02
C SER A 39 9.36 -7.42 12.14
N THR A 40 10.11 -7.86 11.13
CA THR A 40 11.57 -7.94 11.19
C THR A 40 12.31 -7.12 10.13
N TYR A 41 11.69 -6.83 8.98
CA TYR A 41 12.39 -6.14 7.87
C TYR A 41 12.97 -4.78 8.28
N LEU A 42 12.23 -3.97 9.04
CA LEU A 42 12.69 -2.69 9.57
C LEU A 42 12.98 -2.75 11.08
N GLU A 43 13.36 -3.91 11.64
CA GLU A 43 13.56 -4.09 13.09
C GLU A 43 14.61 -3.11 13.66
N SER A 44 15.64 -2.76 12.87
CA SER A 44 16.65 -1.76 13.23
C SER A 44 16.06 -0.38 13.57
N LEU A 45 14.86 -0.09 13.07
CA LEU A 45 14.15 1.18 13.33
C LEU A 45 13.30 1.14 14.60
N HIS A 46 13.06 -0.03 15.21
CA HIS A 46 12.25 -0.13 16.41
C HIS A 46 12.82 0.75 17.54
N THR A 47 14.12 0.64 17.82
CA THR A 47 14.80 1.44 18.86
C THR A 47 14.69 2.94 18.61
N PRO A 48 15.08 3.50 17.44
CA PRO A 48 14.98 4.96 17.22
C PRO A 48 13.54 5.47 17.18
N LEU A 49 12.54 4.64 16.79
CA LEU A 49 11.13 5.03 16.81
C LEU A 49 10.54 5.05 18.23
N THR A 50 11.04 4.22 19.15
CA THR A 50 10.55 4.13 20.54
C THR A 50 11.35 4.97 21.53
N ALA A 51 12.55 5.42 21.14
CA ALA A 51 13.41 6.23 21.97
C ALA A 51 12.77 7.59 22.32
N LYS A 52 13.18 8.13 23.48
CA LYS A 52 12.75 9.45 23.97
C LYS A 52 13.95 10.38 24.02
N TRP A 53 13.65 11.69 23.95
CA TRP A 53 14.69 12.68 24.13
C TRP A 53 15.42 12.47 25.48
N PRO A 54 16.78 12.55 25.58
CA PRO A 54 17.71 12.98 24.52
C PRO A 54 18.24 11.85 23.61
N ASP A 55 17.80 10.61 23.79
CA ASP A 55 18.36 9.43 23.12
C ASP A 55 17.70 9.12 21.76
N ASN A 56 16.64 9.87 21.38
CA ASN A 56 16.00 9.72 20.08
C ASN A 56 16.83 10.38 18.96
N ARG A 57 16.77 9.79 17.76
CA ARG A 57 17.35 10.36 16.55
C ARG A 57 16.28 10.53 15.49
N LEU A 58 16.61 11.34 14.51
CA LEU A 58 15.76 11.49 13.34
C LEU A 58 15.74 10.19 12.51
N VAL A 59 14.54 9.76 12.11
CA VAL A 59 14.31 8.66 11.18
C VAL A 59 13.73 9.25 9.90
N TYR A 60 14.40 9.01 8.76
CA TYR A 60 14.01 9.55 7.47
C TYR A 60 13.36 8.50 6.58
N LEU A 61 12.12 8.75 6.19
CA LEU A 61 11.45 8.08 5.08
C LEU A 61 11.49 9.00 3.86
N VAL A 62 12.17 8.59 2.78
CA VAL A 62 12.12 9.29 1.49
C VAL A 62 11.14 8.61 0.56
N CYS A 63 10.14 9.34 0.08
CA CYS A 63 9.18 8.85 -0.90
C CYS A 63 9.54 9.37 -2.30
N HIS A 64 10.10 8.46 -3.11
CA HIS A 64 10.57 8.72 -4.47
C HIS A 64 9.60 8.12 -5.48
N GLY A 65 9.25 8.91 -6.52
CA GLY A 65 8.25 8.43 -7.48
C GLY A 65 7.68 9.53 -8.36
N HIS A 66 6.51 9.26 -8.87
CA HIS A 66 5.80 10.10 -9.84
C HIS A 66 4.72 11.00 -9.20
N SER A 67 3.63 11.29 -9.95
CA SER A 67 2.56 12.21 -9.51
C SER A 67 1.79 11.75 -8.28
N VAL A 68 1.61 10.45 -8.07
CA VAL A 68 0.83 9.94 -6.92
C VAL A 68 1.53 10.27 -5.60
N PRO A 69 2.78 9.85 -5.32
CA PRO A 69 3.47 10.28 -4.12
C PRO A 69 3.70 11.80 -4.03
N ALA A 70 3.81 12.50 -5.17
CA ALA A 70 3.88 13.96 -5.19
C ALA A 70 2.59 14.64 -4.68
N GLY A 71 1.47 13.92 -4.68
CA GLY A 71 0.18 14.40 -4.20
C GLY A 71 -0.68 15.07 -5.26
N TYR A 72 -0.53 14.67 -6.52
CA TYR A 72 -1.47 15.08 -7.57
C TYR A 72 -2.82 14.41 -7.35
N PHE A 73 -3.87 15.23 -7.43
CA PHE A 73 -5.26 14.84 -7.45
C PHE A 73 -5.81 15.04 -8.87
N ARG A 74 -6.96 15.68 -9.00
CA ARG A 74 -7.42 16.12 -10.32
C ARG A 74 -6.50 17.23 -10.82
N THR A 75 -5.78 16.96 -11.90
CA THR A 75 -4.85 17.91 -12.52
C THR A 75 -5.57 19.24 -12.85
N PRO A 76 -5.01 20.42 -12.50
CA PRO A 76 -3.68 20.67 -11.96
C PRO A 76 -3.58 20.71 -10.42
N THR A 77 -4.60 20.24 -9.69
CA THR A 77 -4.65 20.33 -8.23
C THR A 77 -3.64 19.37 -7.57
N ILE A 78 -2.81 19.92 -6.67
CA ILE A 78 -1.85 19.15 -5.86
C ILE A 78 -2.22 19.32 -4.38
N ARG A 79 -2.33 18.20 -3.66
CA ARG A 79 -2.67 18.14 -2.22
C ARG A 79 -1.65 17.29 -1.47
N PRO A 80 -0.44 17.79 -1.26
CA PRO A 80 0.65 17.02 -0.67
C PRO A 80 0.35 16.50 0.73
N PHE A 81 -0.42 17.25 1.53
CA PHE A 81 -0.81 16.84 2.89
C PHE A 81 -1.92 15.78 2.93
N ASP A 82 -2.59 15.54 1.81
CA ASP A 82 -3.57 14.47 1.65
C ASP A 82 -2.99 13.27 0.87
N SER A 83 -1.71 13.32 0.47
CA SER A 83 -1.03 12.21 -0.21
C SER A 83 -0.55 11.14 0.78
N TYR A 84 -0.40 9.90 0.30
CA TYR A 84 -0.02 8.77 1.14
C TYR A 84 1.29 8.97 1.91
N PRO A 85 2.35 9.63 1.38
CA PRO A 85 3.55 9.87 2.15
C PRO A 85 3.29 10.64 3.46
N HIS A 86 2.55 11.75 3.35
CA HIS A 86 2.23 12.56 4.53
C HIS A 86 1.26 11.85 5.49
N LEU A 87 0.27 11.14 4.94
CA LEU A 87 -0.68 10.36 5.76
C LEU A 87 0.03 9.24 6.50
N THR A 88 1.00 8.56 5.87
CA THR A 88 1.87 7.56 6.53
C THR A 88 2.63 8.18 7.70
N GLY A 89 3.27 9.33 7.48
CA GLY A 89 3.99 10.03 8.54
C GLY A 89 3.11 10.32 9.76
N ARG A 90 1.86 10.72 9.54
CA ARG A 90 0.90 10.94 10.63
C ARG A 90 0.58 9.66 11.40
N ILE A 91 0.32 8.55 10.70
CA ILE A 91 0.01 7.27 11.34
C ILE A 91 1.20 6.78 12.18
N VAL A 92 2.42 6.89 11.65
CA VAL A 92 3.65 6.52 12.37
C VAL A 92 3.85 7.42 13.58
N GLN A 93 3.65 8.74 13.45
CA GLN A 93 3.77 9.70 14.56
C GLN A 93 2.71 9.46 15.65
N ASP A 94 1.47 9.12 15.27
CA ASP A 94 0.40 8.78 16.23
C ASP A 94 0.74 7.49 17.01
N ARG A 95 1.41 6.53 16.37
CA ARG A 95 1.87 5.28 16.99
C ARG A 95 3.09 5.48 17.90
N TYR A 96 4.01 6.38 17.52
CA TYR A 96 5.25 6.68 18.21
C TYR A 96 5.36 8.17 18.52
N PRO A 97 4.67 8.69 19.55
CA PRO A 97 4.55 10.13 19.79
C PRO A 97 5.86 10.81 20.21
N THR A 98 6.89 10.04 20.55
CA THR A 98 8.23 10.57 20.90
C THR A 98 9.24 10.41 19.76
N ALA A 99 8.89 9.74 18.67
CA ALA A 99 9.76 9.57 17.52
C ALA A 99 9.99 10.90 16.80
N MET A 100 11.21 11.09 16.31
CA MET A 100 11.52 12.13 15.35
C MET A 100 11.43 11.51 13.93
N PHE A 101 10.21 11.42 13.38
CA PHE A 101 9.94 10.77 12.09
C PHE A 101 9.67 11.83 11.03
N GLU A 102 10.52 11.88 10.00
CA GLU A 102 10.43 12.84 8.91
C GLU A 102 10.12 12.13 7.59
N VAL A 103 9.15 12.64 6.85
CA VAL A 103 8.80 12.16 5.51
C VAL A 103 9.21 13.19 4.47
N VAL A 104 10.17 12.82 3.64
CA VAL A 104 10.69 13.65 2.56
C VAL A 104 10.16 13.12 1.22
N ARG A 105 9.57 13.99 0.42
CA ARG A 105 9.10 13.66 -0.92
C ARG A 105 10.06 14.17 -1.97
N THR A 106 10.55 13.26 -2.82
CA THR A 106 11.37 13.58 -3.99
C THR A 106 10.65 13.21 -5.29
N ALA A 107 9.34 13.00 -5.19
CA ALA A 107 8.46 12.61 -6.29
C ALA A 107 8.16 13.78 -7.23
N ILE A 108 8.20 13.53 -8.54
CA ILE A 108 7.95 14.53 -9.61
C ILE A 108 6.84 14.01 -10.54
N GLY A 109 5.83 14.84 -10.78
CA GLY A 109 4.70 14.47 -11.65
C GLY A 109 5.13 14.14 -13.08
N GLY A 110 4.61 13.04 -13.63
CA GLY A 110 4.86 12.61 -15.00
C GLY A 110 6.12 11.77 -15.22
N GLU A 111 7.00 11.63 -14.23
CA GLU A 111 8.22 10.82 -14.35
C GLU A 111 7.92 9.31 -14.40
N ASN A 112 8.78 8.59 -15.10
CA ASN A 112 8.93 7.14 -15.09
C ASN A 112 10.19 6.72 -14.30
N ALA A 113 10.41 5.42 -14.14
CA ALA A 113 11.52 4.89 -13.36
C ALA A 113 12.91 5.30 -13.89
N GLU A 114 13.11 5.41 -15.21
CA GLU A 114 14.40 5.85 -15.77
C GLU A 114 14.76 7.27 -15.35
N GLN A 115 13.77 8.17 -15.39
CA GLN A 115 13.96 9.56 -14.96
C GLN A 115 14.23 9.63 -13.45
N GLY A 116 13.52 8.81 -12.67
CA GLY A 116 13.78 8.67 -11.24
C GLY A 116 15.17 8.14 -10.93
N ALA A 117 15.59 7.08 -11.61
CA ALA A 117 16.92 6.49 -11.45
C ALA A 117 18.05 7.49 -11.77
N ALA A 118 17.87 8.32 -12.79
CA ALA A 118 18.87 9.30 -13.19
C ALA A 118 19.20 10.35 -12.10
N ARG A 119 18.27 10.61 -11.18
CA ARG A 119 18.45 11.60 -10.08
C ARG A 119 18.49 10.95 -8.68
N PHE A 120 18.48 9.61 -8.60
CA PHE A 120 18.33 8.87 -7.36
C PHE A 120 19.46 9.17 -6.34
N ALA A 121 20.71 9.21 -6.82
CA ALA A 121 21.84 9.50 -5.96
C ALA A 121 21.78 10.92 -5.36
N GLU A 122 21.42 11.91 -6.16
CA GLU A 122 21.39 13.32 -5.74
C GLU A 122 20.16 13.62 -4.89
N ASP A 123 18.98 13.16 -5.31
CA ASP A 123 17.72 13.52 -4.66
C ASP A 123 17.35 12.62 -3.49
N VAL A 124 17.80 11.36 -3.49
CA VAL A 124 17.46 10.37 -2.47
C VAL A 124 18.66 10.07 -1.56
N LEU A 125 19.74 9.49 -2.10
CA LEU A 125 20.83 8.99 -1.27
C LEU A 125 21.59 10.12 -0.55
N ALA A 126 21.71 11.31 -1.16
CA ALA A 126 22.33 12.48 -0.53
C ALA A 126 21.58 12.94 0.75
N LYS A 127 20.31 12.55 0.92
CA LYS A 127 19.53 12.83 2.15
C LYS A 127 19.79 11.82 3.27
N LYS A 128 20.54 10.75 2.98
CA LYS A 128 20.85 9.68 3.92
C LYS A 128 19.59 9.11 4.59
N PRO A 129 18.60 8.63 3.82
CA PRO A 129 17.39 8.08 4.40
C PRO A 129 17.66 6.78 5.16
N ASP A 130 16.81 6.46 6.14
CA ASP A 130 16.74 5.13 6.72
C ASP A 130 15.94 4.18 5.80
N VAL A 131 14.88 4.73 5.18
CA VAL A 131 13.99 3.98 4.28
C VAL A 131 13.68 4.82 3.04
N VAL A 132 13.65 4.19 1.88
CA VAL A 132 13.13 4.79 0.65
C VAL A 132 11.93 3.98 0.13
N THR A 133 10.87 4.68 -0.27
CA THR A 133 9.83 4.07 -1.11
C THR A 133 10.07 4.43 -2.57
N ILE A 134 9.87 3.45 -3.48
CA ILE A 134 9.99 3.63 -4.94
C ILE A 134 8.62 3.35 -5.57
N ASP A 135 8.06 4.32 -6.31
CA ASP A 135 6.70 4.29 -6.87
C ASP A 135 6.66 4.94 -8.27
N TYR A 136 6.91 4.15 -9.33
CA TYR A 136 6.94 4.59 -10.73
C TYR A 136 6.03 3.79 -11.68
N GLY A 137 5.57 2.61 -11.30
CA GLY A 137 4.91 1.64 -12.17
C GLY A 137 3.76 2.17 -13.03
N LEU A 138 3.08 3.24 -12.60
CA LEU A 138 1.98 3.84 -13.36
C LEU A 138 2.46 4.44 -14.70
N ASN A 139 3.60 5.14 -14.71
CA ASN A 139 4.15 5.80 -15.90
C ASN A 139 5.13 4.92 -16.67
N ASP A 140 5.60 3.83 -16.07
CA ASP A 140 6.50 2.87 -16.71
C ASP A 140 5.87 2.14 -17.89
N ARG A 141 4.53 2.15 -17.96
CA ARG A 141 3.77 1.67 -19.14
C ARG A 141 4.25 2.27 -20.48
N TRP A 142 4.85 3.47 -20.44
CA TRP A 142 5.33 4.18 -21.63
C TRP A 142 6.75 3.81 -22.04
N ILE A 143 7.53 3.17 -21.15
CA ILE A 143 8.91 2.77 -21.46
C ILE A 143 9.07 1.26 -21.64
N GLY A 144 8.08 0.48 -21.21
CA GLY A 144 8.06 -0.99 -21.31
C GLY A 144 8.84 -1.68 -20.19
N LEU A 145 8.60 -2.98 -20.05
CA LEU A 145 9.02 -3.77 -18.91
C LEU A 145 10.55 -3.84 -18.76
N ASP A 146 11.31 -4.06 -19.84
CA ASP A 146 12.75 -4.25 -19.76
C ASP A 146 13.46 -2.99 -19.24
N ARG A 147 13.08 -1.82 -19.77
CA ARG A 147 13.64 -0.54 -19.36
C ARG A 147 13.23 -0.18 -17.95
N ALA A 148 11.96 -0.41 -17.61
CA ALA A 148 11.47 -0.21 -16.27
C ALA A 148 12.24 -1.08 -15.28
N ARG A 149 12.35 -2.41 -15.54
CA ARG A 149 13.08 -3.33 -14.67
C ARG A 149 14.53 -2.88 -14.42
N ALA A 150 15.25 -2.51 -15.48
CA ALA A 150 16.62 -2.04 -15.34
C ALA A 150 16.74 -0.80 -14.45
N ALA A 151 15.81 0.16 -14.59
CA ALA A 151 15.78 1.37 -13.77
C ALA A 151 15.43 1.08 -12.30
N TRP A 152 14.43 0.23 -12.05
CA TRP A 152 14.06 -0.20 -10.70
C TRP A 152 15.22 -0.92 -10.02
N SER A 153 15.82 -1.93 -10.68
CA SER A 153 17.00 -2.66 -10.15
C SER A 153 18.15 -1.74 -9.79
N SER A 154 18.45 -0.76 -10.64
CA SER A 154 19.54 0.19 -10.36
C SER A 154 19.30 1.04 -9.12
N MET A 155 18.04 1.47 -8.87
CA MET A 155 17.67 2.22 -7.66
C MET A 155 17.72 1.34 -6.40
N ILE A 156 17.23 0.09 -6.49
CA ILE A 156 17.26 -0.87 -5.40
C ILE A 156 18.71 -1.17 -5.00
N GLU A 157 19.55 -1.53 -5.96
CA GLU A 157 20.97 -1.84 -5.73
C GLU A 157 21.73 -0.66 -5.13
N ALA A 158 21.47 0.55 -5.62
CA ALA A 158 22.09 1.76 -5.09
C ALA A 158 21.66 2.05 -3.64
N ALA A 159 20.38 1.82 -3.30
CA ALA A 159 19.87 1.96 -1.94
C ALA A 159 20.50 0.93 -1.00
N GLN A 160 20.47 -0.35 -1.37
CA GLN A 160 21.06 -1.44 -0.58
C GLN A 160 22.56 -1.24 -0.36
N ALA A 161 23.30 -0.82 -1.40
CA ALA A 161 24.74 -0.51 -1.29
C ALA A 161 25.01 0.67 -0.33
N ALA A 162 24.05 1.56 -0.13
CA ALA A 162 24.11 2.68 0.82
C ALA A 162 23.58 2.31 2.23
N GLY A 163 23.12 1.06 2.45
CA GLY A 163 22.53 0.62 3.71
C GLY A 163 21.14 1.22 3.97
N VAL A 164 20.40 1.55 2.90
CA VAL A 164 19.05 2.11 2.94
C VAL A 164 18.04 1.00 2.70
N GLU A 165 17.06 0.86 3.58
CA GLU A 165 15.97 -0.08 3.41
C GLU A 165 15.02 0.38 2.30
N VAL A 166 14.49 -0.58 1.50
CA VAL A 166 13.68 -0.29 0.33
C VAL A 166 12.28 -0.87 0.48
N ILE A 167 11.27 -0.06 0.20
CA ILE A 167 9.87 -0.50 0.08
C ILE A 167 9.39 -0.18 -1.33
N LEU A 168 9.06 -1.20 -2.12
CA LEU A 168 8.47 -0.98 -3.43
C LEU A 168 6.96 -0.76 -3.31
N LEU A 169 6.42 0.05 -4.20
CA LEU A 169 4.97 0.17 -4.34
C LEU A 169 4.56 -0.26 -5.75
N THR A 170 3.60 -1.19 -5.85
CA THR A 170 2.91 -1.42 -7.11
C THR A 170 2.03 -0.21 -7.43
N PRO A 171 1.71 0.06 -8.72
CA PRO A 171 0.88 1.21 -9.08
C PRO A 171 -0.48 1.15 -8.38
N THR A 172 -1.04 2.30 -8.05
CA THR A 172 -2.44 2.43 -7.69
C THR A 172 -3.33 2.13 -8.90
N GLY A 173 -4.62 1.89 -8.69
CA GLY A 173 -5.56 1.64 -9.79
C GLY A 173 -5.64 2.81 -10.78
N ASP A 174 -5.98 2.48 -12.02
CA ASP A 174 -6.32 3.42 -13.09
C ASP A 174 -7.66 3.00 -13.70
N THR A 175 -8.66 3.89 -13.72
CA THR A 175 -10.00 3.58 -14.24
C THR A 175 -10.01 3.32 -15.76
N SER A 176 -8.92 3.62 -16.46
CA SER A 176 -8.73 3.34 -17.89
C SER A 176 -8.04 2.00 -18.17
N ALA A 177 -7.48 1.34 -17.14
CA ALA A 177 -6.86 0.03 -17.26
C ALA A 177 -7.92 -1.09 -17.18
N ASN A 178 -7.61 -2.25 -17.74
CA ASN A 178 -8.42 -3.45 -17.61
C ASN A 178 -7.69 -4.48 -16.71
N PRO A 179 -7.93 -4.49 -15.41
CA PRO A 179 -7.24 -5.40 -14.49
C PRO A 179 -7.59 -6.88 -14.69
N ASP A 180 -8.65 -7.19 -15.43
CA ASP A 180 -9.04 -8.56 -15.77
C ASP A 180 -8.29 -9.09 -17.02
N ASP A 181 -7.55 -8.23 -17.72
CA ASP A 181 -6.67 -8.58 -18.82
C ASP A 181 -5.22 -8.72 -18.36
N ALA A 182 -4.72 -9.96 -18.31
CA ALA A 182 -3.33 -10.24 -17.92
C ALA A 182 -2.28 -9.58 -18.84
N SER A 183 -2.66 -9.09 -20.01
CA SER A 183 -1.79 -8.36 -20.93
C SER A 183 -1.85 -6.84 -20.77
N ASP A 184 -2.74 -6.32 -19.89
CA ASP A 184 -2.80 -4.90 -19.62
C ASP A 184 -1.46 -4.40 -19.07
N PRO A 185 -0.88 -3.33 -19.62
CA PRO A 185 0.42 -2.83 -19.17
C PRO A 185 0.51 -2.53 -17.68
N LEU A 186 -0.59 -2.08 -17.04
CA LEU A 186 -0.60 -1.81 -15.61
C LEU A 186 -0.50 -3.11 -14.79
N VAL A 187 -1.17 -4.17 -15.23
CA VAL A 187 -1.10 -5.51 -14.63
C VAL A 187 0.29 -6.08 -14.75
N LEU A 188 0.90 -5.96 -15.94
CA LEU A 188 2.26 -6.44 -16.20
C LEU A 188 3.30 -5.72 -15.33
N HIS A 189 3.23 -4.39 -15.22
CA HIS A 189 4.14 -3.64 -14.36
C HIS A 189 3.92 -3.92 -12.87
N ALA A 190 2.67 -4.11 -12.42
CA ALA A 190 2.41 -4.56 -11.05
C ALA A 190 3.03 -5.94 -10.78
N GLY A 191 2.93 -6.86 -11.74
CA GLY A 191 3.60 -8.18 -11.69
C GLY A 191 5.10 -8.06 -11.56
N GLN A 192 5.74 -7.27 -12.43
CA GLN A 192 7.18 -7.05 -12.41
C GLN A 192 7.70 -6.47 -11.09
N ILE A 193 6.97 -5.54 -10.48
CA ILE A 193 7.35 -4.94 -9.19
C ILE A 193 7.27 -5.97 -8.06
N ARG A 194 6.28 -6.89 -8.08
CA ARG A 194 6.22 -8.01 -7.13
C ARG A 194 7.42 -8.94 -7.28
N GLU A 195 7.76 -9.32 -8.53
CA GLU A 195 8.95 -10.13 -8.82
C GLU A 195 10.24 -9.47 -8.31
N LEU A 196 10.40 -8.15 -8.50
CA LEU A 196 11.55 -7.42 -7.98
C LEU A 196 11.60 -7.43 -6.45
N ALA A 197 10.46 -7.28 -5.77
CA ALA A 197 10.42 -7.34 -4.31
C ALA A 197 10.85 -8.72 -3.79
N GLU A 198 10.44 -9.80 -4.45
CA GLU A 198 10.87 -11.17 -4.13
C GLU A 198 12.35 -11.39 -4.44
N GLU A 199 12.83 -10.96 -5.63
CA GLU A 199 14.21 -11.15 -6.07
C GLU A 199 15.22 -10.48 -5.16
N TYR A 200 14.92 -9.27 -4.69
CA TYR A 200 15.81 -8.48 -3.83
C TYR A 200 15.56 -8.65 -2.33
N ASP A 201 14.62 -9.53 -1.93
CA ASP A 201 14.21 -9.76 -0.54
C ASP A 201 13.86 -8.45 0.20
N ILE A 202 13.02 -7.62 -0.42
CA ILE A 202 12.63 -6.30 0.09
C ILE A 202 11.13 -6.15 0.27
N ALA A 203 10.74 -5.13 1.02
CA ALA A 203 9.36 -4.86 1.36
C ALA A 203 8.51 -4.39 0.15
N LEU A 204 7.24 -4.78 0.16
CA LEU A 204 6.26 -4.40 -0.86
C LEU A 204 4.98 -3.84 -0.24
N VAL A 205 4.51 -2.73 -0.77
CA VAL A 205 3.13 -2.24 -0.62
C VAL A 205 2.40 -2.52 -1.92
N ASP A 206 1.57 -3.56 -1.93
CA ASP A 206 0.84 -3.95 -3.13
C ASP A 206 -0.42 -3.10 -3.32
N SER A 207 -0.21 -1.84 -3.72
CA SER A 207 -1.29 -0.88 -3.96
C SER A 207 -2.27 -1.38 -5.01
N PHE A 208 -1.77 -2.03 -6.08
CA PHE A 208 -2.60 -2.58 -7.14
C PHE A 208 -3.59 -3.63 -6.60
N ALA A 209 -3.10 -4.59 -5.82
CA ALA A 209 -3.95 -5.61 -5.21
C ALA A 209 -5.00 -5.01 -4.26
N MET A 210 -4.66 -3.97 -3.50
CA MET A 210 -5.61 -3.29 -2.62
C MET A 210 -6.73 -2.60 -3.38
N PHE A 211 -6.42 -1.94 -4.51
CA PHE A 211 -7.43 -1.32 -5.36
C PHE A 211 -8.32 -2.37 -6.03
N GLU A 212 -7.76 -3.50 -6.46
CA GLU A 212 -8.52 -4.60 -7.02
C GLU A 212 -9.41 -5.30 -5.97
N GLN A 213 -8.94 -5.45 -4.75
CA GLN A 213 -9.77 -5.95 -3.64
C GLN A 213 -10.94 -4.99 -3.37
N TYR A 214 -10.70 -3.69 -3.41
CA TYR A 214 -11.79 -2.70 -3.29
C TYR A 214 -12.78 -2.82 -4.45
N ARG A 215 -12.29 -2.93 -5.70
CA ARG A 215 -13.11 -3.14 -6.90
C ARG A 215 -13.99 -4.39 -6.78
N ALA A 216 -13.42 -5.50 -6.31
CA ALA A 216 -14.14 -6.75 -6.13
C ALA A 216 -15.32 -6.63 -5.13
N GLY A 217 -15.16 -5.82 -4.09
CA GLY A 217 -16.21 -5.58 -3.09
C GLY A 217 -17.26 -4.52 -3.48
N HIS A 218 -16.91 -3.59 -4.41
CA HIS A 218 -17.73 -2.40 -4.70
C HIS A 218 -18.08 -2.24 -6.19
N GLY A 219 -17.57 -3.12 -7.07
CA GLY A 219 -17.79 -3.08 -8.53
C GLY A 219 -16.95 -2.04 -9.27
N THR A 220 -16.31 -1.08 -8.60
CA THR A 220 -15.52 -0.01 -9.21
C THR A 220 -14.53 0.56 -8.23
N ILE A 221 -13.45 1.20 -8.73
CA ILE A 221 -12.49 1.97 -7.92
C ILE A 221 -12.76 3.48 -7.93
N GLU A 222 -13.75 3.97 -8.67
CA GLU A 222 -14.03 5.40 -8.78
C GLU A 222 -14.14 6.14 -7.43
N PRO A 223 -14.73 5.58 -6.36
CA PRO A 223 -14.76 6.23 -5.06
C PRO A 223 -13.39 6.48 -4.43
N LEU A 224 -12.34 5.81 -4.90
CA LEU A 224 -10.96 6.01 -4.47
C LEU A 224 -10.19 7.00 -5.37
N MET A 225 -10.78 7.45 -6.48
CA MET A 225 -10.09 8.22 -7.50
C MET A 225 -10.54 9.68 -7.55
N SER A 226 -9.60 10.57 -7.87
CA SER A 226 -9.87 12.00 -8.16
C SER A 226 -9.89 12.28 -9.67
N GLN A 227 -9.18 11.47 -10.44
CA GLN A 227 -9.24 11.32 -11.89
C GLN A 227 -8.81 9.90 -12.26
N SER A 228 -8.75 9.54 -13.55
CA SER A 228 -8.52 8.15 -13.99
C SER A 228 -7.35 7.46 -13.29
N ASN A 229 -6.23 8.15 -13.15
CA ASN A 229 -4.94 7.61 -12.67
C ASN A 229 -4.37 8.30 -11.41
N HIS A 230 -5.14 9.16 -10.78
CA HIS A 230 -4.75 9.78 -9.51
C HIS A 230 -5.77 9.47 -8.42
N PRO A 231 -5.35 8.85 -7.32
CA PRO A 231 -6.23 8.63 -6.17
C PRO A 231 -6.74 9.94 -5.56
N ASN A 232 -7.90 9.89 -4.94
CA ASN A 232 -8.35 10.92 -4.01
C ASN A 232 -7.81 10.63 -2.60
N ARG A 233 -8.23 11.43 -1.60
CA ARG A 233 -7.77 11.25 -0.21
C ARG A 233 -8.09 9.86 0.35
N ALA A 234 -9.20 9.22 -0.05
CA ALA A 234 -9.55 7.87 0.41
C ALA A 234 -8.60 6.82 -0.20
N GLY A 235 -8.30 6.92 -1.51
CA GLY A 235 -7.32 6.04 -2.15
C GLY A 235 -5.91 6.22 -1.57
N HIS A 236 -5.48 7.46 -1.32
CA HIS A 236 -4.22 7.73 -0.63
C HIS A 236 -4.20 7.19 0.81
N ALA A 237 -5.32 7.27 1.54
CA ALA A 237 -5.40 6.74 2.90
C ALA A 237 -5.27 5.20 2.93
N LEU A 238 -5.81 4.52 1.92
CA LEU A 238 -5.65 3.07 1.78
C LEU A 238 -4.17 2.68 1.65
N VAL A 239 -3.43 3.34 0.75
CA VAL A 239 -1.98 3.12 0.57
C VAL A 239 -1.19 3.48 1.84
N ALA A 240 -1.54 4.61 2.47
CA ALA A 240 -0.86 5.08 3.67
C ALA A 240 -1.00 4.12 4.85
N GLN A 241 -2.18 3.54 5.05
CA GLN A 241 -2.41 2.55 6.09
C GLN A 241 -1.53 1.32 5.90
N GLU A 242 -1.42 0.82 4.67
CA GLU A 242 -0.61 -0.35 4.37
C GLU A 242 0.90 -0.04 4.50
N LEU A 243 1.36 1.11 3.99
CA LEU A 243 2.75 1.52 4.14
C LEU A 243 3.13 1.73 5.61
N ALA A 244 2.25 2.33 6.41
CA ALA A 244 2.51 2.57 7.83
C ALA A 244 2.69 1.27 8.63
N ARG A 245 2.08 0.15 8.21
CA ARG A 245 2.21 -1.15 8.89
C ARG A 245 3.66 -1.65 8.93
N TRP A 246 4.48 -1.31 7.93
CA TRP A 246 5.92 -1.63 7.93
C TRP A 246 6.67 -0.98 9.09
N PHE A 247 6.18 0.14 9.62
CA PHE A 247 6.76 0.85 10.76
C PHE A 247 6.06 0.54 12.08
N THR A 248 4.76 0.24 12.05
CA THR A 248 3.92 0.13 13.27
C THR A 248 3.75 -1.29 13.80
N GLU A 249 4.09 -2.30 13.00
CA GLU A 249 4.03 -3.73 13.35
C GLU A 249 5.43 -4.32 13.63
N LEU A 250 6.42 -3.49 13.92
CA LEU A 250 7.78 -3.93 14.25
C LEU A 250 7.82 -4.66 15.60
N GLU A 251 8.53 -5.79 15.61
CA GLU A 251 8.90 -6.45 16.85
C GLU A 251 10.14 -5.77 17.49
N PRO A 252 10.24 -5.77 18.83
CA PRO A 252 11.48 -5.36 19.47
C PRO A 252 12.62 -6.27 18.98
N PRO A 253 13.85 -5.72 18.77
CA PRO A 253 14.99 -6.55 18.47
C PRO A 253 15.20 -7.60 19.56
N ALA A 254 15.67 -8.79 19.16
CA ALA A 254 15.98 -9.83 20.12
C ALA A 254 16.97 -9.30 21.17
N ALA A 255 16.71 -9.61 22.45
CA ALA A 255 17.65 -9.26 23.50
C ALA A 255 18.95 -10.04 23.28
N GLU A 256 20.09 -9.34 23.20
CA GLU A 256 21.43 -9.92 23.14
C GLU A 256 21.82 -10.62 24.45
#